data_3a117c5475e754ead1d2bad577de7426
#
_entry.id   3a117c5475e754ead1d2bad577de7426
#
_cell.length_a   1.000
_cell.length_b   1.000
_cell.length_c   1.000
_cell.angle_alpha   90.00
_cell.angle_beta   90.00
_cell.angle_gamma   90.00
#
_symmetry.space_group_name_H-M   'P 1'
#
loop_
_entity.id
_entity.type
_entity.pdbx_description
1 polymer ?
#
loop_
_entity_poly.entity_id
_entity_poly.type
_entity_poly.pdbx_seq_one_letter_code
_entity_poly.pdbx_strand_id
1 'polypeptide(L)'
;VVSGAENENKPQISIQENPAALFLKITAEYDSDWQDEHSLISTKTSQIRILDEDHAELQKALDALNQKNLDSQSTFMADNQADARQMYQDKPELMENNGWESELTLTAVRADETVLCLRQTDYSWLGGAHPNTCITGITYDTQTGAELSLKDIANDYDGIYEYVLERLAKEHDPNMFFEQYEDAVKAMFYGGDADYSPVHWSLTNEGVTIWFNQYDIAPYAAGPVSVEIPFAEQGELFQKKYQSTKTSYVKELQECESVEADVDGDGKKEAVSYEVERDAYGIGGAIT
;
A
#
# COMPACT_ATOMS: atom_id res chain seq x y z
N VAL A 1 -2.63 -38.44 -36.38
CA VAL A 1 -3.28 -37.74 -35.26
C VAL A 1 -2.29 -37.82 -34.12
N VAL A 2 -1.44 -36.82 -34.01
CA VAL A 2 -0.55 -36.64 -32.85
C VAL A 2 -1.35 -35.83 -31.87
N SER A 3 -1.84 -36.48 -30.82
CA SER A 3 -2.35 -35.79 -29.65
C SER A 3 -1.18 -35.06 -29.02
N GLY A 4 -1.21 -33.74 -29.05
CA GLY A 4 -0.27 -32.93 -28.30
C GLY A 4 -0.38 -33.30 -26.83
N ALA A 5 0.74 -33.73 -26.28
CA ALA A 5 0.90 -33.74 -24.85
C ALA A 5 0.85 -32.25 -24.42
N GLU A 6 -0.27 -31.82 -23.93
CA GLU A 6 -0.38 -30.57 -23.22
C GLU A 6 0.54 -30.65 -21.99
N ASN A 7 1.23 -29.60 -21.80
CA ASN A 7 2.29 -29.39 -20.83
C ASN A 7 1.73 -29.58 -19.41
N GLU A 8 1.81 -30.80 -18.86
CA GLU A 8 1.33 -31.16 -17.53
C GLU A 8 2.15 -30.53 -16.39
N ASN A 9 3.07 -29.62 -16.70
CA ASN A 9 3.98 -28.98 -15.74
C ASN A 9 3.78 -27.48 -15.56
N LYS A 10 2.65 -26.91 -15.99
CA LYS A 10 2.30 -25.57 -15.50
C LYS A 10 1.47 -25.75 -14.25
N PRO A 11 1.83 -25.14 -13.11
CA PRO A 11 0.97 -25.13 -11.96
C PRO A 11 -0.38 -24.54 -12.37
N GLN A 12 -1.40 -25.38 -12.40
CA GLN A 12 -2.78 -24.91 -12.51
C GLN A 12 -3.12 -24.35 -11.16
N ILE A 13 -3.02 -23.02 -11.03
CA ILE A 13 -3.58 -22.35 -9.86
C ILE A 13 -5.10 -22.47 -10.01
N SER A 14 -5.67 -23.40 -9.29
CA SER A 14 -7.13 -23.54 -9.24
C SER A 14 -7.69 -22.54 -8.25
N ILE A 15 -8.19 -21.45 -8.81
CA ILE A 15 -8.92 -20.40 -8.09
C ILE A 15 -10.10 -20.98 -7.29
N GLN A 16 -10.66 -22.10 -7.74
CA GLN A 16 -11.81 -22.76 -7.09
C GLN A 16 -11.44 -23.50 -5.80
N GLU A 17 -10.20 -23.84 -5.58
CA GLU A 17 -9.75 -24.60 -4.41
C GLU A 17 -9.41 -23.72 -3.21
N ASN A 18 -9.21 -22.41 -3.42
CA ASN A 18 -9.09 -21.44 -2.33
C ASN A 18 -10.16 -20.32 -2.44
N PRO A 19 -11.42 -20.62 -2.07
CA PRO A 19 -12.54 -19.67 -2.22
C PRO A 19 -12.42 -18.42 -1.34
N ALA A 20 -11.36 -18.31 -0.55
CA ALA A 20 -11.09 -17.17 0.31
C ALA A 20 -10.12 -16.15 -0.30
N ALA A 21 -9.47 -16.46 -1.40
CA ALA A 21 -8.49 -15.58 -2.02
C ALA A 21 -9.17 -14.63 -3.02
N LEU A 22 -8.77 -13.35 -2.99
CA LEU A 22 -9.06 -12.40 -4.05
C LEU A 22 -7.89 -12.36 -5.03
N PHE A 23 -8.19 -12.45 -6.30
CA PHE A 23 -7.19 -12.33 -7.36
C PHE A 23 -7.11 -10.91 -7.85
N LEU A 24 -5.95 -10.30 -7.64
CA LEU A 24 -5.71 -8.89 -7.90
C LEU A 24 -4.67 -8.73 -9.00
N LYS A 25 -4.81 -7.68 -9.79
CA LYS A 25 -3.75 -7.17 -10.66
C LYS A 25 -3.46 -5.74 -10.30
N ILE A 26 -2.20 -5.47 -9.96
CA ILE A 26 -1.67 -4.12 -9.76
C ILE A 26 -0.74 -3.81 -10.92
N THR A 27 -0.96 -2.67 -11.57
CA THR A 27 -0.12 -2.14 -12.65
C THR A 27 0.28 -0.72 -12.30
N ALA A 28 1.23 -0.14 -13.02
CA ALA A 28 1.61 1.25 -12.84
C ALA A 28 1.42 2.03 -14.15
N GLU A 29 0.90 3.24 -14.04
CA GLU A 29 0.89 4.24 -15.10
C GLU A 29 1.97 5.28 -14.81
N TYR A 30 2.60 5.79 -15.88
CA TYR A 30 3.69 6.75 -15.80
C TYR A 30 3.35 7.96 -16.68
N ASP A 31 3.63 9.15 -16.17
CA ASP A 31 3.61 10.38 -16.94
C ASP A 31 4.87 11.18 -16.66
N SER A 32 5.38 11.93 -17.65
CA SER A 32 6.62 12.69 -17.47
C SER A 32 6.74 13.83 -18.47
N ASP A 33 7.36 14.92 -18.02
CA ASP A 33 7.76 16.04 -18.86
C ASP A 33 9.28 16.05 -19.05
N TRP A 34 9.72 16.20 -20.29
CA TRP A 34 11.12 16.09 -20.68
C TRP A 34 11.60 17.35 -21.40
N GLN A 35 12.86 17.71 -21.16
CA GLN A 35 13.57 18.73 -21.93
C GLN A 35 15.04 18.33 -22.07
N ASP A 36 15.58 18.43 -23.30
CA ASP A 36 16.99 18.13 -23.62
C ASP A 36 17.48 16.77 -23.08
N GLU A 37 16.65 15.72 -23.25
CA GLU A 37 16.89 14.34 -22.79
C GLU A 37 16.82 14.15 -21.24
N HIS A 38 16.48 15.19 -20.47
CA HIS A 38 16.29 15.12 -19.02
C HIS A 38 14.80 15.06 -18.66
N SER A 39 14.44 14.14 -17.76
CA SER A 39 13.13 14.15 -17.12
C SER A 39 13.09 15.30 -16.11
N LEU A 40 12.23 16.27 -16.32
CA LEU A 40 12.10 17.41 -15.41
C LEU A 40 11.13 17.12 -14.27
N ILE A 41 10.08 16.41 -14.57
CA ILE A 41 9.07 15.99 -13.61
C ILE A 41 8.43 14.70 -14.10
N SER A 42 8.17 13.78 -13.19
CA SER A 42 7.52 12.51 -13.48
C SER A 42 6.54 12.10 -12.41
N THR A 43 5.55 11.30 -12.81
CA THR A 43 4.63 10.66 -11.88
C THR A 43 4.54 9.17 -12.18
N LYS A 44 4.26 8.40 -11.10
CA LYS A 44 3.96 6.98 -11.17
C LYS A 44 2.73 6.70 -10.33
N THR A 45 1.73 6.05 -10.91
CA THR A 45 0.45 5.78 -10.25
C THR A 45 0.11 4.31 -10.35
N SER A 46 -0.02 3.63 -9.22
CA SER A 46 -0.54 2.27 -9.20
C SER A 46 -2.02 2.24 -9.54
N GLN A 47 -2.41 1.26 -10.36
CA GLN A 47 -3.78 0.92 -10.71
C GLN A 47 -4.07 -0.50 -10.23
N ILE A 48 -5.19 -0.70 -9.57
CA ILE A 48 -5.59 -2.01 -9.05
C ILE A 48 -6.93 -2.45 -9.63
N ARG A 49 -7.05 -3.73 -9.93
CA ARG A 49 -8.32 -4.34 -10.29
C ARG A 49 -8.41 -5.77 -9.75
N ILE A 50 -9.65 -6.22 -9.57
CA ILE A 50 -9.96 -7.62 -9.28
C ILE A 50 -10.03 -8.39 -10.59
N LEU A 51 -9.56 -9.63 -10.56
CA LEU A 51 -9.65 -10.54 -11.71
C LEU A 51 -10.89 -11.44 -11.65
N ASP A 52 -11.55 -11.50 -10.48
CA ASP A 52 -12.78 -12.24 -10.27
C ASP A 52 -14.02 -11.44 -10.69
N GLU A 53 -15.02 -12.11 -11.27
CA GLU A 53 -16.26 -11.46 -11.70
C GLU A 53 -17.27 -11.25 -10.57
N ASP A 54 -17.11 -11.91 -9.42
CA ASP A 54 -18.10 -11.96 -8.34
C ASP A 54 -18.10 -10.74 -7.40
N HIS A 55 -17.16 -9.79 -7.58
CA HIS A 55 -16.94 -8.65 -6.67
C HIS A 55 -17.20 -7.29 -7.33
N ALA A 56 -18.35 -7.13 -8.02
CA ALA A 56 -18.64 -5.94 -8.82
C ALA A 56 -18.65 -4.62 -8.00
N GLU A 57 -19.19 -4.63 -6.77
CA GLU A 57 -19.21 -3.44 -5.93
C GLU A 57 -17.81 -3.06 -5.43
N LEU A 58 -16.99 -4.05 -5.08
CA LEU A 58 -15.60 -3.81 -4.74
C LEU A 58 -14.80 -3.28 -5.95
N GLN A 59 -14.99 -3.87 -7.15
CA GLN A 59 -14.35 -3.36 -8.36
C GLN A 59 -14.71 -1.89 -8.62
N LYS A 60 -15.97 -1.51 -8.43
CA LYS A 60 -16.40 -0.12 -8.56
C LYS A 60 -15.72 0.81 -7.55
N ALA A 61 -15.52 0.36 -6.31
CA ALA A 61 -14.78 1.13 -5.30
C ALA A 61 -13.31 1.29 -5.68
N LEU A 62 -12.69 0.24 -6.23
CA LEU A 62 -11.32 0.28 -6.73
C LEU A 62 -11.19 1.18 -7.97
N ASP A 63 -12.16 1.19 -8.87
CA ASP A 63 -12.17 2.10 -10.02
C ASP A 63 -12.22 3.56 -9.55
N ALA A 64 -13.00 3.85 -8.50
CA ALA A 64 -13.04 5.19 -7.91
C ALA A 64 -11.71 5.57 -7.22
N LEU A 65 -11.06 4.64 -6.52
CA LEU A 65 -9.72 4.82 -5.95
C LEU A 65 -8.69 5.09 -7.05
N ASN A 66 -8.68 4.29 -8.10
CA ASN A 66 -7.79 4.44 -9.24
C ASN A 66 -7.95 5.83 -9.88
N GLN A 67 -9.18 6.26 -10.12
CA GLN A 67 -9.45 7.58 -10.69
C GLN A 67 -9.00 8.72 -9.78
N LYS A 68 -9.31 8.62 -8.47
CA LYS A 68 -8.84 9.59 -7.47
C LYS A 68 -7.32 9.74 -7.49
N ASN A 69 -6.60 8.61 -7.58
CA ASN A 69 -5.15 8.59 -7.59
C ASN A 69 -4.58 9.19 -8.88
N LEU A 70 -5.17 8.88 -10.03
CA LEU A 70 -4.80 9.51 -11.32
C LEU A 70 -5.04 11.03 -11.30
N ASP A 71 -6.18 11.47 -10.80
CA ASP A 71 -6.52 12.90 -10.69
C ASP A 71 -5.53 13.64 -9.78
N SER A 72 -5.13 13.02 -8.66
CA SER A 72 -4.12 13.55 -7.76
C SER A 72 -2.76 13.74 -8.45
N GLN A 73 -2.30 12.73 -9.18
CA GLN A 73 -1.02 12.78 -9.91
C GLN A 73 -1.07 13.76 -11.09
N SER A 74 -2.21 13.84 -11.78
CA SER A 74 -2.41 14.84 -12.83
C SER A 74 -2.37 16.26 -12.27
N THR A 75 -2.94 16.48 -11.08
CA THR A 75 -2.87 17.77 -10.38
C THR A 75 -1.43 18.09 -9.97
N PHE A 76 -0.72 17.13 -9.39
CA PHE A 76 0.70 17.31 -9.05
C PHE A 76 1.52 17.73 -10.28
N MET A 77 1.33 17.05 -11.41
CA MET A 77 1.99 17.39 -12.67
C MET A 77 1.65 18.82 -13.11
N ALA A 78 0.37 19.16 -13.16
CA ALA A 78 -0.09 20.47 -13.62
C ALA A 78 0.44 21.62 -12.75
N ASP A 79 0.47 21.43 -11.43
CA ASP A 79 0.88 22.45 -10.48
C ASP A 79 2.39 22.70 -10.49
N ASN A 80 3.20 21.67 -10.81
CA ASN A 80 4.66 21.73 -10.65
C ASN A 80 5.42 21.79 -11.99
N GLN A 81 4.82 21.45 -13.12
CA GLN A 81 5.50 21.38 -14.42
C GLN A 81 6.18 22.68 -14.84
N ALA A 82 5.51 23.82 -14.65
CA ALA A 82 6.07 25.12 -15.02
C ALA A 82 7.27 25.50 -14.18
N ASP A 83 7.22 25.20 -12.89
CA ASP A 83 8.30 25.49 -11.95
C ASP A 83 9.49 24.56 -12.16
N ALA A 84 9.26 23.30 -12.51
CA ALA A 84 10.31 22.35 -12.88
C ALA A 84 11.07 22.83 -14.14
N ARG A 85 10.35 23.28 -15.17
CA ARG A 85 10.94 23.87 -16.38
C ARG A 85 11.75 25.14 -16.07
N GLN A 86 11.22 26.01 -15.21
CA GLN A 86 11.93 27.22 -14.80
C GLN A 86 13.19 26.88 -14.01
N MET A 87 13.12 25.89 -13.09
CA MET A 87 14.29 25.43 -12.33
C MET A 87 15.38 24.88 -13.25
N TYR A 88 15.01 24.10 -14.27
CA TYR A 88 15.96 23.59 -15.26
C TYR A 88 16.65 24.71 -16.07
N GLN A 89 15.91 25.76 -16.43
CA GLN A 89 16.48 26.92 -17.13
C GLN A 89 17.46 27.70 -16.24
N ASP A 90 17.13 27.89 -14.97
CA ASP A 90 17.91 28.71 -14.04
C ASP A 90 19.09 27.95 -13.45
N LYS A 91 18.94 26.64 -13.19
CA LYS A 91 19.91 25.79 -12.48
C LYS A 91 19.86 24.35 -13.01
N PRO A 92 20.28 24.11 -14.26
CA PRO A 92 20.20 22.79 -14.88
C PRO A 92 20.92 21.72 -14.08
N GLU A 93 22.05 22.07 -13.44
CA GLU A 93 22.85 21.15 -12.62
C GLU A 93 22.08 20.49 -11.44
N LEU A 94 20.98 21.10 -10.99
CA LEU A 94 20.13 20.54 -9.94
C LEU A 94 19.14 19.51 -10.47
N MET A 95 18.88 19.52 -11.77
CA MET A 95 17.86 18.69 -12.44
C MET A 95 18.46 17.60 -13.36
N GLU A 96 19.79 17.69 -13.66
CA GLU A 96 20.44 16.80 -14.64
C GLU A 96 20.36 15.31 -14.29
N ASN A 97 20.38 14.97 -13.00
CA ASN A 97 20.38 13.58 -12.56
C ASN A 97 19.07 13.12 -11.93
N ASN A 98 18.27 14.06 -11.42
CA ASN A 98 17.03 13.77 -10.73
C ASN A 98 16.02 14.88 -10.98
N GLY A 99 15.07 14.67 -11.87
CA GLY A 99 13.87 15.52 -11.97
C GLY A 99 13.01 15.43 -10.72
N TRP A 100 12.05 16.31 -10.63
CA TRP A 100 11.00 16.20 -9.60
C TRP A 100 10.13 14.97 -9.83
N GLU A 101 9.68 14.37 -8.77
CA GLU A 101 8.90 13.12 -8.89
C GLU A 101 7.79 13.00 -7.85
N SER A 102 6.73 12.32 -8.25
CA SER A 102 5.69 11.85 -7.34
C SER A 102 5.29 10.43 -7.70
N GLU A 103 5.30 9.56 -6.70
CA GLU A 103 4.86 8.19 -6.83
C GLU A 103 3.72 7.89 -5.88
N LEU A 104 2.66 7.31 -6.42
CA LEU A 104 1.55 6.80 -5.65
C LEU A 104 1.47 5.30 -5.89
N THR A 105 1.91 4.53 -4.89
CA THR A 105 2.00 3.08 -5.00
C THR A 105 1.01 2.38 -4.08
N LEU A 106 0.43 1.28 -4.57
CA LEU A 106 -0.49 0.43 -3.84
C LEU A 106 0.16 -0.95 -3.64
N THR A 107 0.06 -1.46 -2.41
CA THR A 107 0.45 -2.83 -2.06
C THR A 107 -0.71 -3.49 -1.33
N ALA A 108 -1.14 -4.67 -1.78
CA ALA A 108 -2.12 -5.44 -1.04
C ALA A 108 -1.44 -6.07 0.18
N VAL A 109 -1.98 -5.81 1.38
CA VAL A 109 -1.48 -6.39 2.64
C VAL A 109 -2.37 -7.50 3.16
N ARG A 110 -3.64 -7.51 2.76
CA ARG A 110 -4.58 -8.61 2.97
C ARG A 110 -5.62 -8.60 1.86
N ALA A 111 -5.94 -9.78 1.32
CA ALA A 111 -6.90 -9.94 0.24
C ALA A 111 -7.62 -11.29 0.41
N ASP A 112 -8.82 -11.27 0.98
CA ASP A 112 -9.63 -12.46 1.21
C ASP A 112 -11.14 -12.19 1.02
N GLU A 113 -11.99 -13.19 1.26
CA GLU A 113 -13.43 -13.09 1.13
C GLU A 113 -14.10 -12.06 2.05
N THR A 114 -13.39 -11.59 3.07
CA THR A 114 -13.90 -10.63 4.07
C THR A 114 -13.45 -9.22 3.80
N VAL A 115 -12.15 -9.04 3.54
CA VAL A 115 -11.54 -7.72 3.36
C VAL A 115 -10.48 -7.71 2.27
N LEU A 116 -10.39 -6.57 1.61
CA LEU A 116 -9.20 -6.14 0.86
C LEU A 116 -8.60 -4.97 1.61
N CYS A 117 -7.40 -5.14 2.14
CA CYS A 117 -6.62 -4.06 2.74
C CYS A 117 -5.42 -3.73 1.86
N LEU A 118 -5.34 -2.47 1.47
CA LEU A 118 -4.26 -1.90 0.67
C LEU A 118 -3.42 -0.97 1.55
N ARG A 119 -2.12 -0.99 1.36
CA ARG A 119 -1.22 0.07 1.82
C ARG A 119 -0.92 0.96 0.63
N GLN A 120 -1.30 2.23 0.72
CA GLN A 120 -0.92 3.26 -0.21
C GLN A 120 0.29 4.00 0.34
N THR A 121 1.30 4.20 -0.50
CA THR A 121 2.45 5.05 -0.20
C THR A 121 2.47 6.19 -1.21
N ASP A 122 2.34 7.40 -0.69
CA ASP A 122 2.49 8.65 -1.43
C ASP A 122 3.91 9.17 -1.19
N TYR A 123 4.71 9.19 -2.23
CA TYR A 123 6.07 9.73 -2.22
C TYR A 123 6.14 10.95 -3.13
N SER A 124 6.83 11.99 -2.72
CA SER A 124 7.13 13.12 -3.60
C SER A 124 8.46 13.77 -3.26
N TRP A 125 9.16 14.21 -4.29
CA TRP A 125 10.38 14.99 -4.17
C TRP A 125 10.39 16.15 -5.17
N LEU A 126 10.54 17.36 -4.67
CA LEU A 126 10.56 18.61 -5.43
C LEU A 126 11.91 19.33 -5.30
N GLY A 127 13.01 18.57 -5.26
CA GLY A 127 14.37 19.14 -5.20
C GLY A 127 14.78 19.65 -3.81
N GLY A 128 14.02 19.31 -2.75
CA GLY A 128 14.35 19.69 -1.37
C GLY A 128 15.43 18.81 -0.74
N ALA A 129 15.69 19.04 0.54
CA ALA A 129 16.69 18.30 1.32
C ALA A 129 16.32 16.83 1.53
N HIS A 130 15.05 16.49 1.47
CA HIS A 130 14.50 15.14 1.61
C HIS A 130 13.14 15.03 0.88
N PRO A 131 12.72 13.82 0.50
CA PRO A 131 11.38 13.57 -0.02
C PRO A 131 10.33 13.74 1.07
N ASN A 132 9.07 13.79 0.66
CA ASN A 132 7.92 13.61 1.52
C ASN A 132 7.34 12.21 1.27
N THR A 133 7.02 11.48 2.34
CA THR A 133 6.43 10.15 2.23
C THR A 133 5.28 10.02 3.23
N CYS A 134 4.13 9.59 2.75
CA CYS A 134 2.96 9.32 3.56
C CYS A 134 2.46 7.89 3.32
N ILE A 135 2.19 7.15 4.39
CA ILE A 135 1.63 5.80 4.36
C ILE A 135 0.19 5.87 4.83
N THR A 136 -0.73 5.31 4.03
CA THR A 136 -2.15 5.22 4.35
C THR A 136 -2.64 3.80 4.11
N GLY A 137 -3.37 3.25 5.07
CA GLY A 137 -4.11 2.00 4.87
C GLY A 137 -5.52 2.29 4.35
N ILE A 138 -5.96 1.54 3.35
CA ILE A 138 -7.29 1.61 2.77
C ILE A 138 -7.88 0.21 2.84
N THR A 139 -8.96 0.05 3.58
CA THR A 139 -9.57 -1.28 3.81
C THR A 139 -11.01 -1.28 3.30
N TYR A 140 -11.34 -2.26 2.47
CA TYR A 140 -12.68 -2.47 1.93
C TYR A 140 -13.29 -3.77 2.45
N ASP A 141 -14.58 -3.76 2.72
CA ASP A 141 -15.40 -4.96 2.82
C ASP A 141 -15.58 -5.53 1.40
N THR A 142 -15.17 -6.77 1.18
CA THR A 142 -15.13 -7.37 -0.16
C THR A 142 -16.50 -7.69 -0.74
N GLN A 143 -17.52 -7.83 0.09
CA GLN A 143 -18.87 -8.14 -0.34
C GLN A 143 -19.64 -6.89 -0.76
N THR A 144 -19.38 -5.77 -0.10
CA THR A 144 -20.15 -4.53 -0.29
C THR A 144 -19.38 -3.45 -1.03
N GLY A 145 -18.05 -3.56 -1.12
CA GLY A 145 -17.17 -2.51 -1.63
C GLY A 145 -17.08 -1.29 -0.72
N ALA A 146 -17.67 -1.34 0.48
CA ALA A 146 -17.61 -0.23 1.42
C ALA A 146 -16.21 -0.09 2.03
N GLU A 147 -15.69 1.13 2.05
CA GLU A 147 -14.47 1.44 2.79
C GLU A 147 -14.75 1.37 4.30
N LEU A 148 -13.87 0.66 5.01
CA LEU A 148 -13.98 0.43 6.45
C LEU A 148 -13.04 1.36 7.21
N SER A 149 -13.55 2.00 8.23
CA SER A 149 -12.76 2.70 9.24
C SER A 149 -12.28 1.73 10.32
N LEU A 150 -11.27 2.15 11.10
CA LEU A 150 -10.81 1.38 12.26
C LEU A 150 -11.97 1.11 13.27
N LYS A 151 -12.91 2.06 13.38
CA LYS A 151 -14.10 1.90 14.23
C LYS A 151 -15.04 0.80 13.75
N ASP A 152 -15.14 0.56 12.45
CA ASP A 152 -16.02 -0.46 11.88
C ASP A 152 -15.53 -1.88 12.17
N ILE A 153 -14.23 -2.03 12.45
CA ILE A 153 -13.63 -3.34 12.78
C ILE A 153 -13.41 -3.54 14.29
N ALA A 154 -13.51 -2.47 15.08
CA ALA A 154 -13.27 -2.49 16.52
C ALA A 154 -14.47 -3.05 17.30
N ASN A 155 -14.19 -3.81 18.37
CA ASN A 155 -15.10 -4.04 19.49
C ASN A 155 -14.90 -3.00 20.60
N ASP A 156 -13.64 -2.63 20.84
CA ASP A 156 -13.24 -1.67 21.84
C ASP A 156 -12.24 -0.68 21.24
N TYR A 157 -12.77 0.45 20.73
CA TYR A 157 -11.96 1.46 20.07
C TYR A 157 -11.08 2.24 21.07
N ASP A 158 -11.59 2.45 22.29
CA ASP A 158 -10.84 3.12 23.34
C ASP A 158 -9.70 2.22 23.84
N GLY A 159 -9.93 0.92 23.96
CA GLY A 159 -8.89 -0.06 24.28
C GLY A 159 -7.78 -0.12 23.20
N ILE A 160 -8.11 0.05 21.92
CA ILE A 160 -7.12 0.18 20.85
C ILE A 160 -6.25 1.42 21.07
N TYR A 161 -6.86 2.57 21.34
CA TYR A 161 -6.15 3.82 21.63
C TYR A 161 -5.21 3.69 22.83
N GLU A 162 -5.70 3.13 23.95
CA GLU A 162 -4.89 2.92 25.15
C GLU A 162 -3.72 1.99 24.90
N TYR A 163 -3.93 0.89 24.17
CA TYR A 163 -2.87 -0.03 23.77
C TYR A 163 -1.80 0.67 22.95
N VAL A 164 -2.20 1.48 21.95
CA VAL A 164 -1.26 2.22 21.11
C VAL A 164 -0.39 3.16 21.93
N LEU A 165 -0.98 3.95 22.83
CA LEU A 165 -0.20 4.85 23.72
C LEU A 165 0.78 4.08 24.61
N GLU A 166 0.32 2.96 25.21
CA GLU A 166 1.18 2.12 26.03
C GLU A 166 2.38 1.56 25.25
N ARG A 167 2.15 1.11 24.00
CA ARG A 167 3.21 0.55 23.15
C ARG A 167 4.19 1.63 22.70
N LEU A 168 3.72 2.79 22.30
CA LEU A 168 4.60 3.93 21.95
C LEU A 168 5.53 4.27 23.12
N ALA A 169 4.99 4.36 24.33
CA ALA A 169 5.77 4.69 25.53
C ALA A 169 6.78 3.58 25.94
N LYS A 170 6.49 2.32 25.63
CA LYS A 170 7.34 1.18 26.01
C LYS A 170 8.42 0.85 24.99
N GLU A 171 8.14 0.99 23.71
CA GLU A 171 8.97 0.45 22.64
C GLU A 171 9.92 1.49 22.04
N HIS A 172 9.70 2.76 22.33
CA HIS A 172 10.47 3.85 21.77
C HIS A 172 11.13 4.71 22.85
N ASP A 173 12.25 5.34 22.51
CA ASP A 173 12.85 6.37 23.37
C ASP A 173 11.89 7.56 23.47
N PRO A 174 11.46 7.95 24.68
CA PRO A 174 10.56 9.10 24.87
C PRO A 174 11.08 10.41 24.26
N ASN A 175 12.41 10.58 24.13
CA ASN A 175 12.99 11.77 23.53
C ASN A 175 12.89 11.80 21.98
N MET A 176 12.42 10.70 21.36
CA MET A 176 12.18 10.63 19.94
C MET A 176 10.93 11.43 19.53
N PHE A 177 9.95 11.51 20.43
CA PHE A 177 8.66 12.13 20.14
C PHE A 177 8.65 13.64 20.39
N PHE A 178 7.70 14.34 19.76
CA PHE A 178 7.37 15.70 20.16
C PHE A 178 6.81 15.76 21.58
N GLU A 179 6.98 16.87 22.27
CA GLU A 179 6.56 17.04 23.67
C GLU A 179 5.07 16.74 23.91
N GLN A 180 4.23 16.94 22.90
CA GLN A 180 2.76 16.75 22.98
C GLN A 180 2.27 15.63 22.06
N TYR A 181 3.08 14.60 21.79
CA TYR A 181 2.71 13.52 20.87
C TYR A 181 1.44 12.78 21.30
N GLU A 182 1.16 12.65 22.61
CA GLU A 182 -0.05 11.99 23.10
C GLU A 182 -1.32 12.74 22.69
N ASP A 183 -1.27 14.09 22.70
CA ASP A 183 -2.38 14.93 22.23
C ASP A 183 -2.59 14.76 20.71
N ALA A 184 -1.50 14.64 19.93
CA ALA A 184 -1.57 14.37 18.51
C ALA A 184 -2.21 12.99 18.23
N VAL A 185 -1.75 11.93 18.91
CA VAL A 185 -2.36 10.60 18.81
C VAL A 185 -3.85 10.65 19.15
N LYS A 186 -4.23 11.35 20.22
CA LYS A 186 -5.62 11.52 20.62
C LYS A 186 -6.45 12.22 19.54
N ALA A 187 -5.92 13.30 18.95
CA ALA A 187 -6.60 14.02 17.89
C ALA A 187 -6.78 13.17 16.63
N MET A 188 -5.80 12.32 16.28
CA MET A 188 -5.90 11.39 15.16
C MET A 188 -6.99 10.33 15.39
N PHE A 189 -7.16 9.84 16.62
CA PHE A 189 -8.17 8.82 16.96
C PHE A 189 -9.59 9.41 17.07
N TYR A 190 -9.74 10.56 17.67
CA TYR A 190 -11.06 11.10 18.05
C TYR A 190 -11.46 12.34 17.26
N GLY A 191 -10.54 12.90 16.49
CA GLY A 191 -10.73 14.21 15.87
C GLY A 191 -10.62 15.34 16.91
N GLY A 192 -10.76 16.57 16.45
CA GLY A 192 -10.82 17.74 17.35
C GLY A 192 -9.96 18.90 16.89
N ASP A 193 -8.84 18.67 16.28
CA ASP A 193 -8.04 19.70 15.63
C ASP A 193 -7.96 19.43 14.13
N ALA A 194 -8.22 20.44 13.31
CA ALA A 194 -8.21 20.31 11.86
C ALA A 194 -6.80 20.04 11.27
N ASP A 195 -5.77 20.22 12.10
CA ASP A 195 -4.37 20.05 11.67
C ASP A 195 -3.90 18.57 11.70
N TYR A 196 -4.70 17.65 12.29
CA TYR A 196 -4.34 16.23 12.36
C TYR A 196 -5.19 15.39 11.40
N SER A 197 -4.50 14.57 10.61
CA SER A 197 -5.14 13.53 9.79
C SER A 197 -5.79 12.46 10.66
N PRO A 198 -6.83 11.77 10.20
CA PRO A 198 -7.31 10.56 10.88
C PRO A 198 -6.20 9.52 11.03
N VAL A 199 -6.32 8.66 12.05
CA VAL A 199 -5.35 7.58 12.27
C VAL A 199 -5.21 6.69 11.04
N HIS A 200 -3.98 6.49 10.59
CA HIS A 200 -3.65 5.57 9.51
C HIS A 200 -3.48 4.16 10.07
N TRP A 201 -4.06 3.19 9.41
CA TRP A 201 -4.02 1.80 9.86
C TRP A 201 -4.09 0.83 8.70
N SER A 202 -3.59 -0.37 8.91
CA SER A 202 -3.73 -1.47 7.96
C SER A 202 -4.11 -2.76 8.70
N LEU A 203 -4.86 -3.61 8.01
CA LEU A 203 -5.35 -4.89 8.51
C LEU A 203 -4.60 -6.01 7.81
N THR A 204 -3.88 -6.83 8.56
CA THR A 204 -3.24 -8.05 8.09
C THR A 204 -4.03 -9.29 8.54
N ASN A 205 -3.56 -10.47 8.19
CA ASN A 205 -4.14 -11.73 8.72
C ASN A 205 -3.83 -11.92 10.22
N GLU A 206 -2.79 -11.29 10.72
CA GLU A 206 -2.23 -11.51 12.06
C GLU A 206 -2.61 -10.41 13.04
N GLY A 207 -3.03 -9.24 12.56
CA GLY A 207 -3.37 -8.11 13.41
C GLY A 207 -3.65 -6.82 12.66
N VAL A 208 -3.62 -5.74 13.41
CA VAL A 208 -3.76 -4.37 12.91
C VAL A 208 -2.46 -3.63 13.16
N THR A 209 -1.99 -2.87 12.16
CA THR A 209 -0.87 -1.95 12.31
C THR A 209 -1.39 -0.52 12.26
N ILE A 210 -1.06 0.26 13.26
CA ILE A 210 -1.32 1.71 13.30
C ILE A 210 -0.06 2.42 12.81
N TRP A 211 -0.22 3.40 11.91
CA TRP A 211 0.86 4.16 11.30
C TRP A 211 0.83 5.62 11.72
N PHE A 212 2.01 6.15 12.03
CA PHE A 212 2.30 7.56 12.23
C PHE A 212 3.35 7.97 11.22
N ASN A 213 2.98 8.85 10.30
CA ASN A 213 3.90 9.34 9.27
C ASN A 213 4.91 10.31 9.88
N GLN A 214 5.90 10.70 9.07
CA GLN A 214 6.84 11.74 9.48
C GLN A 214 6.07 13.00 9.87
N TYR A 215 6.49 13.61 10.96
CA TYR A 215 5.87 14.80 11.58
C TYR A 215 4.52 14.59 12.28
N ASP A 216 3.90 13.41 12.24
CA ASP A 216 2.68 13.16 13.00
C ASP A 216 2.93 13.25 14.51
N ILE A 217 3.92 12.49 14.98
CA ILE A 217 4.26 12.40 16.43
C ILE A 217 5.76 12.55 16.72
N ALA A 218 6.59 12.57 15.68
CA ALA A 218 8.04 12.63 15.79
C ALA A 218 8.64 13.41 14.60
N PRO A 219 9.87 13.97 14.72
CA PRO A 219 10.53 14.67 13.63
C PRO A 219 10.87 13.72 12.47
N TYR A 220 11.06 14.28 11.28
CA TYR A 220 11.39 13.53 10.06
C TYR A 220 12.49 12.49 10.24
N ALA A 221 13.53 12.81 11.00
CA ALA A 221 14.69 11.93 11.22
C ALA A 221 14.33 10.63 11.97
N ALA A 222 13.19 10.58 12.65
CA ALA A 222 12.70 9.37 13.29
C ALA A 222 12.11 8.37 12.27
N GLY A 223 11.76 8.83 11.06
CA GLY A 223 11.03 8.04 10.09
C GLY A 223 9.56 7.83 10.47
N PRO A 224 8.81 7.03 9.71
CA PRO A 224 7.48 6.59 10.09
C PRO A 224 7.56 5.70 11.33
N VAL A 225 6.61 5.89 12.26
CA VAL A 225 6.47 5.05 13.47
C VAL A 225 5.27 4.15 13.30
N SER A 226 5.33 2.90 13.76
CA SER A 226 4.19 2.00 13.72
C SER A 226 4.01 1.26 15.03
N VAL A 227 2.77 0.89 15.32
CA VAL A 227 2.39 0.01 16.43
C VAL A 227 1.61 -1.17 15.88
N GLU A 228 2.11 -2.37 16.13
CA GLU A 228 1.42 -3.61 15.79
C GLU A 228 0.51 -4.07 16.94
N ILE A 229 -0.71 -4.49 16.61
CA ILE A 229 -1.71 -5.00 17.54
C ILE A 229 -2.06 -6.43 17.10
N PRO A 230 -1.33 -7.45 17.60
CA PRO A 230 -1.55 -8.83 17.17
C PRO A 230 -2.88 -9.39 17.67
N PHE A 231 -3.64 -10.05 16.80
CA PHE A 231 -4.88 -10.73 17.19
C PHE A 231 -4.67 -11.84 18.21
N ALA A 232 -3.49 -12.46 18.21
CA ALA A 232 -3.13 -13.50 19.18
C ALA A 232 -3.07 -12.96 20.62
N GLU A 233 -2.78 -11.67 20.80
CA GLU A 233 -2.64 -11.01 22.11
C GLU A 233 -3.83 -10.12 22.45
N GLN A 234 -4.42 -9.45 21.44
CA GLN A 234 -5.40 -8.37 21.60
C GLN A 234 -6.66 -8.61 20.71
N GLY A 235 -6.97 -9.86 20.43
CA GLY A 235 -8.09 -10.19 19.53
C GLY A 235 -9.45 -9.74 20.07
N GLU A 236 -9.62 -9.55 21.37
CA GLU A 236 -10.84 -9.01 21.99
C GLU A 236 -11.14 -7.57 21.60
N LEU A 237 -10.14 -6.79 21.23
CA LEU A 237 -10.32 -5.40 20.77
C LEU A 237 -11.00 -5.33 19.40
N PHE A 238 -11.04 -6.44 18.65
CA PHE A 238 -11.52 -6.48 17.25
C PHE A 238 -12.64 -7.49 17.06
N GLN A 239 -13.53 -7.20 16.12
CA GLN A 239 -14.62 -8.11 15.75
C GLN A 239 -14.05 -9.38 15.12
N LYS A 240 -14.58 -10.54 15.56
CA LYS A 240 -14.08 -11.85 15.12
C LYS A 240 -14.10 -12.08 13.61
N LYS A 241 -15.05 -11.48 12.90
CA LYS A 241 -15.13 -11.63 11.44
C LYS A 241 -13.93 -11.08 10.70
N TYR A 242 -13.17 -10.14 11.31
CA TYR A 242 -11.97 -9.55 10.73
C TYR A 242 -10.68 -10.24 11.16
N GLN A 243 -10.76 -11.11 12.16
CA GLN A 243 -9.62 -11.94 12.58
C GLN A 243 -9.54 -13.14 11.66
N SER A 244 -8.55 -13.18 10.79
CA SER A 244 -8.41 -14.31 9.87
C SER A 244 -8.12 -15.60 10.65
N THR A 245 -8.86 -16.65 10.28
CA THR A 245 -8.60 -18.01 10.76
C THR A 245 -7.91 -18.87 9.71
N LYS A 246 -7.62 -18.29 8.55
CA LYS A 246 -7.03 -18.97 7.39
C LYS A 246 -5.59 -18.51 7.20
N THR A 247 -4.78 -19.37 6.61
CA THR A 247 -3.37 -19.14 6.33
C THR A 247 -3.12 -18.36 5.05
N SER A 248 -4.13 -17.66 4.50
CA SER A 248 -3.88 -16.79 3.35
C SER A 248 -3.01 -15.61 3.79
N TYR A 249 -1.96 -15.36 3.06
CA TYR A 249 -1.10 -14.21 3.29
C TYR A 249 -0.80 -13.52 1.96
N VAL A 250 -0.52 -12.24 2.04
CA VAL A 250 -0.01 -11.46 0.91
C VAL A 250 1.47 -11.23 1.13
N LYS A 251 2.28 -11.61 0.15
CA LYS A 251 3.71 -11.32 0.14
C LYS A 251 4.08 -10.63 -1.16
N GLU A 252 4.74 -9.50 -1.06
CA GLU A 252 5.38 -8.86 -2.19
C GLU A 252 6.69 -9.60 -2.52
N LEU A 253 6.84 -10.02 -3.78
CA LEU A 253 8.06 -10.64 -4.25
C LEU A 253 8.88 -9.63 -5.04
N GLN A 254 10.19 -9.65 -4.84
CA GLN A 254 11.11 -8.97 -5.75
C GLN A 254 11.36 -9.84 -6.98
N GLU A 255 11.74 -9.22 -8.09
CA GLU A 255 12.11 -9.96 -9.31
C GLU A 255 13.18 -11.00 -8.99
N CYS A 256 13.00 -12.22 -9.49
CA CYS A 256 13.85 -13.39 -9.22
C CYS A 256 13.88 -13.85 -7.74
N GLU A 257 13.08 -13.25 -6.85
CA GLU A 257 12.87 -13.81 -5.51
C GLU A 257 11.96 -15.03 -5.62
N SER A 258 12.28 -16.09 -4.88
CA SER A 258 11.42 -17.27 -4.76
C SER A 258 10.92 -17.41 -3.34
N VAL A 259 9.65 -17.75 -3.20
CA VAL A 259 9.03 -18.09 -1.91
C VAL A 259 8.32 -19.43 -2.04
N GLU A 260 8.34 -20.21 -0.96
CA GLU A 260 7.56 -21.43 -0.87
C GLU A 260 6.23 -21.16 -0.18
N ALA A 261 5.13 -21.38 -0.90
CA ALA A 261 3.77 -21.20 -0.42
C ALA A 261 2.86 -22.31 -0.96
N ASP A 262 1.87 -22.71 -0.17
CA ASP A 262 0.78 -23.58 -0.63
C ASP A 262 -0.22 -22.71 -1.39
N VAL A 263 -0.06 -22.64 -2.72
CA VAL A 263 -0.83 -21.72 -3.58
C VAL A 263 -2.11 -22.35 -4.12
N ASP A 264 -2.24 -23.67 -4.07
CA ASP A 264 -3.44 -24.39 -4.52
C ASP A 264 -4.26 -25.00 -3.38
N GLY A 265 -3.80 -24.89 -2.14
CA GLY A 265 -4.51 -25.36 -0.95
C GLY A 265 -4.40 -26.87 -0.73
N ASP A 266 -3.49 -27.59 -1.39
CA ASP A 266 -3.33 -29.04 -1.30
C ASP A 266 -2.52 -29.47 -0.05
N GLY A 267 -2.01 -28.51 0.72
CA GLY A 267 -1.19 -28.71 1.92
C GLY A 267 0.30 -28.92 1.66
N LYS A 268 0.76 -28.81 0.41
CA LYS A 268 2.16 -28.79 0.03
C LYS A 268 2.54 -27.37 -0.36
N LYS A 269 3.84 -27.11 -0.37
CA LYS A 269 4.37 -25.80 -0.74
C LYS A 269 4.97 -25.86 -2.12
N GLU A 270 4.57 -24.93 -2.98
CA GLU A 270 5.13 -24.67 -4.29
C GLU A 270 6.10 -23.50 -4.22
N ALA A 271 7.17 -23.59 -5.04
CA ALA A 271 8.05 -22.45 -5.23
C ALA A 271 7.38 -21.44 -6.19
N VAL A 272 7.13 -20.24 -5.68
CA VAL A 272 6.54 -19.14 -6.44
C VAL A 272 7.62 -18.09 -6.68
N SER A 273 7.83 -17.73 -7.93
CA SER A 273 8.74 -16.65 -8.34
C SER A 273 8.19 -15.96 -9.58
N TYR A 274 8.69 -14.78 -9.88
CA TYR A 274 8.43 -14.16 -11.17
C TYR A 274 9.72 -13.59 -11.76
N GLU A 275 9.74 -13.56 -13.09
CA GLU A 275 10.78 -12.90 -13.90
C GLU A 275 10.10 -11.92 -14.84
N VAL A 276 10.73 -10.77 -15.08
CA VAL A 276 10.25 -9.79 -16.05
C VAL A 276 11.01 -9.99 -17.35
N GLU A 277 10.28 -10.38 -18.41
CA GLU A 277 10.85 -10.34 -19.74
C GLU A 277 11.11 -8.89 -20.17
N ARG A 278 12.36 -8.56 -20.44
CA ARG A 278 12.78 -7.25 -20.95
C ARG A 278 13.16 -7.37 -22.42
N ASP A 279 12.71 -6.42 -23.20
CA ASP A 279 13.18 -6.29 -24.60
C ASP A 279 14.67 -5.88 -24.65
N ALA A 280 15.22 -5.77 -25.84
CA ALA A 280 16.62 -5.38 -26.06
C ALA A 280 16.94 -3.95 -25.53
N TYR A 281 15.95 -3.17 -25.19
CA TYR A 281 16.07 -1.82 -24.64
C TYR A 281 15.82 -1.76 -23.13
N GLY A 282 15.57 -2.90 -22.46
CA GLY A 282 15.34 -2.99 -21.03
C GLY A 282 13.91 -2.60 -20.58
N ILE A 283 12.99 -2.45 -21.52
CA ILE A 283 11.59 -2.14 -21.23
C ILE A 283 10.86 -3.44 -20.91
N GLY A 284 10.33 -3.56 -19.71
CA GLY A 284 9.62 -4.76 -19.27
C GLY A 284 8.30 -4.96 -20.02
N GLY A 285 8.06 -6.18 -20.49
CA GLY A 285 6.91 -6.53 -21.31
C GLY A 285 5.93 -7.51 -20.69
N ALA A 286 6.35 -8.56 -20.01
CA ALA A 286 5.46 -9.57 -19.46
C ALA A 286 5.95 -10.10 -18.11
N ILE A 287 5.02 -10.51 -17.27
CA ILE A 287 5.27 -11.33 -16.08
C ILE A 287 4.88 -12.76 -16.47
N THR A 288 5.82 -13.68 -16.40
CA THR A 288 5.59 -15.11 -16.65
C THR A 288 5.49 -15.88 -15.35
#